data_535e9e40a0a3c8c7f6b85bbb7c323238
#
_entry.id   535e9e40a0a3c8c7f6b85bbb7c323238
#
_cell.length_a   1.000
_cell.length_b   1.000
_cell.length_c   1.000
_cell.angle_alpha   90.00
_cell.angle_beta   90.00
_cell.angle_gamma   90.00
#
_symmetry.space_group_name_H-M   'P 1'
#
loop_
_entity.id
_entity.type
_entity.pdbx_description
1 polymer ?
#
loop_
_entity_poly.entity_id
_entity_poly.type
_entity_poly.pdbx_seq_one_letter_code
_entity_poly.pdbx_strand_id
1 'polypeptide(L)'
;MFVSKHAEGFANWPSNYSFNWNSKDVGPNRDPVGLYMFVSKHAEGFANWPSNYSFNWNSKDVGPNRDLVGELANAIRKKTNIRFGLYYCISEWFHPLYMKDKAANWTTDDFVMTKALPELYEMVNKYSPEVVWSDLCTGVGPDSYYKSKEFLAWLYNESPVKETVVTNDRWGEDCFCKHGGYHTCTDQYNPGVLQNHKWENCMMIDRNAWGYRRTARLSELLTIHEIISNFASTISCGGNLLLNIGPTKDGKIVPIFEERLRQFGSWLKVNGEGVYNSTPWSYQKENGPPLIWYTMKKTQDEGTAVYAIMLSWPANSVLTLEKPIAAPNTKVSMLGYSENIDWVSGPSGKGISITVPVIPTNKMPCDWAWVWKMTFIQN
;
A
#
# COMPACT_ATOMS: atom_id res chain seq x y z
N MET A 1 14.98 4.55 9.85
CA MET A 1 15.49 3.69 10.91
C MET A 1 14.45 3.60 11.99
N PHE A 2 14.00 2.44 12.27
CA PHE A 2 12.74 2.18 12.92
C PHE A 2 12.97 1.57 14.28
N VAL A 3 12.25 2.04 15.27
CA VAL A 3 12.40 1.61 16.66
C VAL A 3 11.10 1.05 17.21
N SER A 4 10.07 1.00 16.40
CA SER A 4 8.78 0.43 16.79
C SER A 4 8.79 -1.09 16.77
N LYS A 5 8.01 -1.72 17.63
CA LYS A 5 7.76 -3.17 17.59
C LYS A 5 6.95 -3.59 16.39
N HIS A 6 6.19 -2.68 15.84
CA HIS A 6 5.48 -2.83 14.58
C HIS A 6 6.24 -2.11 13.51
N ALA A 7 6.17 -2.64 12.38
CA ALA A 7 7.01 -2.25 11.32
C ALA A 7 6.37 -1.18 10.48
N GLU A 8 7.18 -0.59 9.73
CA GLU A 8 6.83 0.40 8.76
C GLU A 8 6.43 -0.26 7.47
N GLY A 9 5.41 0.31 6.87
CA GLY A 9 4.93 -0.12 5.58
C GLY A 9 5.62 0.59 4.44
N PHE A 10 5.79 -0.13 3.36
CA PHE A 10 6.10 0.44 2.06
C PHE A 10 4.83 0.38 1.21
N ALA A 11 4.24 1.52 0.91
CA ALA A 11 3.06 1.62 0.07
C ALA A 11 3.43 2.09 -1.32
N ASN A 12 2.92 1.40 -2.33
CA ASN A 12 3.05 1.79 -3.71
C ASN A 12 1.68 2.26 -4.23
N TRP A 13 1.55 3.56 -4.51
CA TRP A 13 0.31 4.17 -4.95
C TRP A 13 0.34 4.41 -6.45
N PRO A 14 -0.46 3.71 -7.25
CA PRO A 14 -0.72 4.14 -8.61
C PRO A 14 -1.45 5.48 -8.57
N SER A 15 -0.93 6.50 -9.22
CA SER A 15 -1.41 7.88 -9.08
C SER A 15 -2.88 8.11 -9.44
N ASN A 16 -3.49 7.24 -10.27
CA ASN A 16 -4.91 7.34 -10.63
C ASN A 16 -5.86 6.66 -9.63
N TYR A 17 -5.35 5.96 -8.63
CA TYR A 17 -6.10 5.52 -7.46
C TYR A 17 -6.10 6.55 -6.36
N SER A 18 -5.42 7.63 -6.59
CA SER A 18 -5.39 8.70 -5.64
C SER A 18 -6.83 9.12 -5.37
N PHE A 19 -7.25 8.89 -4.15
CA PHE A 19 -8.22 9.68 -3.47
C PHE A 19 -8.10 11.10 -3.95
N ASN A 20 -8.92 11.68 -4.70
CA ASN A 20 -8.80 13.04 -5.16
C ASN A 20 -7.56 13.80 -4.65
N TRP A 21 -6.47 13.13 -4.63
CA TRP A 21 -5.16 13.70 -4.45
C TRP A 21 -5.07 14.69 -5.57
N ASN A 22 -5.08 15.93 -5.24
CA ASN A 22 -5.21 17.02 -6.14
C ASN A 22 -4.38 16.73 -7.40
N SER A 23 -5.05 16.31 -8.46
CA SER A 23 -4.42 16.00 -9.75
C SER A 23 -3.69 17.23 -10.34
N LYS A 24 -3.79 18.38 -9.69
CA LYS A 24 -3.07 19.60 -10.03
C LYS A 24 -1.58 19.54 -9.73
N ASP A 25 -1.17 18.76 -8.71
CA ASP A 25 0.24 18.66 -8.31
C ASP A 25 0.99 17.47 -8.91
N VAL A 26 0.27 16.53 -9.50
CA VAL A 26 0.84 15.39 -10.21
C VAL A 26 0.67 15.65 -11.71
N GLY A 27 1.53 16.50 -12.24
CA GLY A 27 1.61 16.69 -13.69
C GLY A 27 1.86 15.36 -14.42
N PRO A 28 1.45 15.23 -15.69
CA PRO A 28 1.49 13.98 -16.45
C PRO A 28 2.88 13.34 -16.61
N ASN A 29 3.92 13.98 -16.12
CA ASN A 29 5.32 13.58 -16.31
C ASN A 29 6.09 13.35 -14.99
N ARG A 30 5.41 13.10 -13.85
CA ARG A 30 6.13 12.71 -12.65
C ARG A 30 6.28 11.20 -12.59
N ASP A 31 7.50 10.75 -12.28
CA ASP A 31 7.82 9.35 -12.00
C ASP A 31 6.86 8.77 -10.95
N PRO A 32 6.60 7.46 -11.01
CA PRO A 32 5.74 6.80 -10.05
C PRO A 32 6.20 7.06 -8.62
N VAL A 33 5.32 7.63 -7.80
CA VAL A 33 5.63 8.03 -6.43
C VAL A 33 5.19 6.93 -5.48
N GLY A 34 6.15 6.31 -4.77
CA GLY A 34 5.87 5.45 -3.64
C GLY A 34 5.59 6.27 -2.37
N LEU A 35 4.99 5.64 -1.38
CA LEU A 35 4.84 6.19 -0.04
C LEU A 35 5.69 5.36 0.93
N TYR A 36 6.37 6.04 1.84
CA TYR A 36 6.99 5.44 2.99
C TYR A 36 6.24 5.85 4.24
N MET A 37 5.73 4.88 4.99
CA MET A 37 5.00 5.12 6.23
C MET A 37 5.80 4.63 7.43
N PHE A 38 6.01 5.53 8.39
CA PHE A 38 6.74 5.25 9.61
C PHE A 38 5.82 5.12 10.81
N VAL A 39 6.05 4.12 11.66
CA VAL A 39 5.32 3.99 12.93
C VAL A 39 5.86 5.00 13.92
N SER A 40 5.15 6.12 14.07
CA SER A 40 5.54 7.16 15.02
C SER A 40 5.32 6.72 16.46
N LYS A 41 4.21 6.03 16.73
CA LYS A 41 3.87 5.45 18.04
C LYS A 41 2.97 4.23 17.83
N HIS A 42 3.24 3.14 18.53
CA HIS A 42 2.35 1.99 18.65
C HIS A 42 1.65 1.95 20.02
N ALA A 43 0.85 0.93 20.30
CA ALA A 43 0.00 0.83 21.49
C ALA A 43 0.73 0.73 22.84
N GLU A 44 2.04 0.50 22.87
CA GLU A 44 2.85 0.64 24.07
C GLU A 44 3.12 2.11 24.44
N GLY A 45 2.73 3.05 23.60
CA GLY A 45 2.77 4.47 23.86
C GLY A 45 4.13 5.14 23.70
N PHE A 46 5.18 4.42 23.24
CA PHE A 46 6.51 5.02 23.04
C PHE A 46 6.53 5.89 21.78
N ALA A 47 6.78 7.17 21.99
CA ALA A 47 6.86 8.14 20.91
C ALA A 47 8.25 8.13 20.22
N ASN A 48 8.32 7.87 18.92
CA ASN A 48 9.57 7.94 18.16
C ASN A 48 10.00 9.37 17.80
N TRP A 49 9.47 10.36 18.50
CA TRP A 49 9.79 11.79 18.38
C TRP A 49 9.78 12.42 19.78
N PRO A 50 10.41 13.60 19.97
CA PRO A 50 10.34 14.34 21.24
C PRO A 50 8.93 14.91 21.44
N SER A 51 8.02 14.07 21.93
CA SER A 51 6.65 14.43 22.25
C SER A 51 6.59 15.18 23.56
N ASN A 52 5.86 16.29 23.59
CA ASN A 52 5.58 17.05 24.80
C ASN A 52 4.59 16.35 25.75
N TYR A 53 3.94 15.28 25.25
CA TYR A 53 2.88 14.55 25.95
C TYR A 53 3.29 13.13 26.39
N SER A 54 4.50 12.72 26.03
CA SER A 54 5.09 11.41 26.39
C SER A 54 6.36 11.59 27.22
N PHE A 55 6.23 12.22 28.39
CA PHE A 55 7.36 12.47 29.30
C PHE A 55 8.09 11.17 29.68
N ASN A 56 9.42 11.14 29.53
CA ASN A 56 10.28 9.99 29.78
C ASN A 56 9.86 8.71 29.02
N TRP A 57 9.02 8.82 27.97
CA TRP A 57 8.60 7.68 27.13
C TRP A 57 8.64 8.04 25.64
N ASN A 58 9.74 8.65 25.23
CA ASN A 58 9.98 9.05 23.86
C ASN A 58 11.46 8.88 23.48
N SER A 59 11.76 8.87 22.17
CA SER A 59 13.09 8.62 21.62
C SER A 59 14.13 9.71 21.91
N LYS A 60 13.69 10.86 22.42
CA LYS A 60 14.57 11.94 22.86
C LYS A 60 15.03 11.72 24.31
N ASP A 61 14.11 11.35 25.20
CA ASP A 61 14.38 11.21 26.63
C ASP A 61 14.99 9.85 26.96
N VAL A 62 14.57 8.80 26.25
CA VAL A 62 14.98 7.41 26.50
C VAL A 62 15.48 6.76 25.21
N GLY A 63 16.64 6.13 25.25
CA GLY A 63 17.21 5.38 24.12
C GLY A 63 18.16 6.24 23.28
N PRO A 64 17.87 6.49 21.98
CA PRO A 64 18.85 7.07 21.07
C PRO A 64 19.11 8.58 21.25
N ASN A 65 18.31 9.26 22.07
CA ASN A 65 18.34 10.72 22.25
C ASN A 65 18.19 11.51 20.94
N ARG A 66 17.24 11.08 20.08
CA ARG A 66 17.05 11.60 18.73
C ARG A 66 15.57 11.80 18.40
N ASP A 67 15.29 12.70 17.45
CA ASP A 67 14.01 12.82 16.78
C ASP A 67 13.98 11.88 15.56
N LEU A 68 13.61 10.61 15.77
CA LEU A 68 13.65 9.61 14.71
C LEU A 68 12.65 9.93 13.59
N VAL A 69 11.46 10.42 13.92
CA VAL A 69 10.45 10.83 12.93
C VAL A 69 10.97 11.98 12.07
N GLY A 70 11.49 13.03 12.69
CA GLY A 70 12.00 14.20 11.98
C GLY A 70 13.20 13.89 11.10
N GLU A 71 14.16 13.13 11.61
CA GLU A 71 15.34 12.72 10.85
C GLU A 71 14.98 11.88 9.63
N LEU A 72 14.06 10.94 9.79
CA LEU A 72 13.60 10.07 8.70
C LEU A 72 12.80 10.85 7.65
N ALA A 73 11.84 11.67 8.06
CA ALA A 73 11.09 12.55 7.17
C ALA A 73 12.01 13.43 6.32
N ASN A 74 13.02 14.03 6.96
CA ASN A 74 14.02 14.83 6.28
C ASN A 74 14.88 14.02 5.31
N ALA A 75 15.29 12.81 5.69
CA ALA A 75 16.10 11.95 4.83
C ALA A 75 15.33 11.52 3.57
N ILE A 76 14.04 11.13 3.72
CA ILE A 76 13.18 10.75 2.61
C ILE A 76 12.98 11.92 1.66
N ARG A 77 12.56 13.07 2.17
CA ARG A 77 12.31 14.27 1.34
C ARG A 77 13.52 14.81 0.61
N LYS A 78 14.72 14.70 1.22
CA LYS A 78 15.96 15.18 0.63
C LYS A 78 16.58 14.21 -0.38
N LYS A 79 16.40 12.92 -0.20
CA LYS A 79 17.13 11.89 -0.95
C LYS A 79 16.28 11.12 -1.95
N THR A 80 14.96 11.26 -1.89
CA THR A 80 14.02 10.50 -2.72
C THR A 80 12.86 11.39 -3.16
N ASN A 81 12.09 10.91 -4.13
CA ASN A 81 10.78 11.48 -4.52
C ASN A 81 9.60 10.75 -3.87
N ILE A 82 9.87 9.89 -2.88
CA ILE A 82 8.85 9.13 -2.14
C ILE A 82 8.13 10.06 -1.17
N ARG A 83 6.82 9.89 -1.03
CA ARG A 83 6.00 10.60 -0.05
C ARG A 83 6.21 10.03 1.34
N PHE A 84 5.97 10.86 2.36
CA PHE A 84 6.15 10.48 3.76
C PHE A 84 4.82 10.45 4.50
N GLY A 85 4.49 9.31 5.12
CA GLY A 85 3.33 9.12 5.97
C GLY A 85 3.70 8.68 7.37
N LEU A 86 2.77 8.84 8.29
CA LEU A 86 2.92 8.44 9.69
C LEU A 86 1.77 7.52 10.11
N TYR A 87 2.14 6.41 10.72
CA TYR A 87 1.24 5.57 11.49
C TYR A 87 1.20 6.07 12.94
N TYR A 88 0.03 6.08 13.55
CA TYR A 88 -0.16 6.44 14.94
C TYR A 88 -1.26 5.57 15.56
N CYS A 89 -0.91 4.76 16.59
CA CYS A 89 -1.94 4.07 17.37
C CYS A 89 -2.60 5.04 18.33
N ILE A 90 -3.91 5.24 18.20
CA ILE A 90 -4.68 6.18 19.03
C ILE A 90 -5.08 5.57 20.38
N SER A 91 -4.78 4.29 20.62
CA SER A 91 -4.98 3.60 21.90
C SER A 91 -3.64 3.25 22.55
N GLU A 92 -3.61 3.14 23.87
CA GLU A 92 -2.41 2.71 24.61
C GLU A 92 -2.73 1.66 25.65
N TRP A 93 -2.09 0.50 25.56
CA TRP A 93 -2.40 -0.67 26.38
C TRP A 93 -2.25 -0.46 27.90
N PHE A 94 -1.27 0.34 28.30
CA PHE A 94 -0.84 0.47 29.69
C PHE A 94 -0.99 1.88 30.25
N HIS A 95 -1.50 2.83 29.46
CA HIS A 95 -1.64 4.21 29.94
C HIS A 95 -2.74 4.30 31.01
N PRO A 96 -2.45 4.82 32.21
CA PRO A 96 -3.42 4.82 33.30
C PRO A 96 -4.74 5.51 33.00
N LEU A 97 -4.70 6.65 32.29
CA LEU A 97 -5.90 7.37 31.87
C LEU A 97 -6.69 6.59 30.81
N TYR A 98 -6.02 5.93 29.85
CA TYR A 98 -6.71 5.08 28.89
C TYR A 98 -7.45 3.92 29.57
N MET A 99 -6.79 3.27 30.54
CA MET A 99 -7.39 2.19 31.32
C MET A 99 -8.55 2.68 32.18
N LYS A 100 -8.45 3.90 32.75
CA LYS A 100 -9.54 4.56 33.49
C LYS A 100 -10.74 4.84 32.59
N ASP A 101 -10.53 5.47 31.43
CA ASP A 101 -11.57 5.79 30.46
C ASP A 101 -12.26 4.52 29.94
N LYS A 102 -11.48 3.47 29.66
CA LYS A 102 -12.00 2.16 29.28
C LYS A 102 -12.86 1.53 30.39
N ALA A 103 -12.42 1.57 31.63
CA ALA A 103 -13.19 1.07 32.77
C ALA A 103 -14.49 1.84 33.00
N ALA A 104 -14.52 3.11 32.61
CA ALA A 104 -15.70 3.97 32.60
C ALA A 104 -16.57 3.79 31.34
N ASN A 105 -16.36 2.73 30.53
CA ASN A 105 -17.05 2.49 29.25
C ASN A 105 -17.00 3.72 28.33
N TRP A 106 -15.86 4.39 28.25
CA TRP A 106 -15.61 5.55 27.37
C TRP A 106 -16.51 6.78 27.66
N THR A 107 -17.03 6.88 28.88
CA THR A 107 -17.82 8.05 29.32
C THR A 107 -16.96 9.22 29.76
N THR A 108 -15.68 8.97 30.02
CA THR A 108 -14.63 9.98 30.22
C THR A 108 -13.64 9.94 29.07
N ASP A 109 -12.92 11.02 28.82
CA ASP A 109 -12.00 11.19 27.69
C ASP A 109 -10.65 11.78 28.11
N ASP A 110 -10.27 11.56 29.40
CA ASP A 110 -9.06 12.12 29.99
C ASP A 110 -7.79 11.79 29.19
N PHE A 111 -7.65 10.54 28.74
CA PHE A 111 -6.51 10.12 27.91
C PHE A 111 -6.48 10.82 26.55
N VAL A 112 -7.62 10.91 25.89
CA VAL A 112 -7.72 11.50 24.57
C VAL A 112 -7.39 12.98 24.63
N MET A 113 -7.98 13.70 25.57
CA MET A 113 -7.83 15.16 25.71
C MET A 113 -6.46 15.59 26.18
N THR A 114 -5.79 14.76 27.01
CA THR A 114 -4.49 15.12 27.60
C THR A 114 -3.29 14.57 26.83
N LYS A 115 -3.48 13.53 25.99
CA LYS A 115 -2.37 12.88 25.31
C LYS A 115 -2.65 12.60 23.82
N ALA A 116 -3.60 11.74 23.48
CA ALA A 116 -3.69 11.22 22.13
C ALA A 116 -3.99 12.30 21.09
N LEU A 117 -4.98 13.15 21.34
CA LEU A 117 -5.37 14.22 20.45
C LEU A 117 -4.29 15.32 20.34
N PRO A 118 -3.70 15.83 21.46
CA PRO A 118 -2.58 16.75 21.39
C PRO A 118 -1.36 16.20 20.62
N GLU A 119 -1.01 14.92 20.79
CA GLU A 119 0.07 14.28 20.04
C GLU A 119 -0.22 14.21 18.53
N LEU A 120 -1.47 13.91 18.14
CA LEU A 120 -1.87 13.92 16.73
C LEU A 120 -1.70 15.30 16.11
N TYR A 121 -2.14 16.36 16.77
CA TYR A 121 -1.92 17.74 16.31
C TYR A 121 -0.42 18.09 16.26
N GLU A 122 0.34 17.75 17.29
CA GLU A 122 1.79 17.99 17.33
C GLU A 122 2.48 17.31 16.15
N MET A 123 2.20 16.03 15.90
CA MET A 123 2.81 15.23 14.87
C MET A 123 2.51 15.78 13.46
N VAL A 124 1.27 16.14 13.19
CA VAL A 124 0.88 16.71 11.88
C VAL A 124 1.53 18.07 11.66
N ASN A 125 1.47 18.96 12.64
CA ASN A 125 2.07 20.30 12.52
C ASN A 125 3.59 20.25 12.38
N LYS A 126 4.26 19.33 13.09
CA LYS A 126 5.73 19.26 13.12
C LYS A 126 6.31 18.56 11.90
N TYR A 127 5.66 17.51 11.41
CA TYR A 127 6.25 16.64 10.39
C TYR A 127 5.55 16.71 9.04
N SER A 128 4.38 17.32 8.95
CA SER A 128 3.62 17.50 7.71
C SER A 128 3.49 16.21 6.89
N PRO A 129 2.94 15.12 7.45
CA PRO A 129 2.80 13.84 6.75
C PRO A 129 1.74 13.93 5.65
N GLU A 130 1.93 13.20 4.55
CA GLU A 130 0.94 13.10 3.47
C GLU A 130 -0.06 11.94 3.69
N VAL A 131 0.23 11.06 4.64
CA VAL A 131 -0.71 10.05 5.15
C VAL A 131 -0.67 10.08 6.67
N VAL A 132 -1.84 10.12 7.30
CA VAL A 132 -2.02 9.85 8.73
C VAL A 132 -2.78 8.54 8.85
N TRP A 133 -2.07 7.48 9.18
CA TRP A 133 -2.62 6.14 9.35
C TRP A 133 -2.90 5.89 10.83
N SER A 134 -4.14 6.00 11.23
CA SER A 134 -4.53 5.68 12.61
C SER A 134 -4.68 4.18 12.82
N ASP A 135 -4.41 3.70 14.01
CA ASP A 135 -4.68 2.33 14.41
C ASP A 135 -5.33 2.23 15.78
N LEU A 136 -6.02 1.11 15.96
CA LEU A 136 -6.77 0.78 17.14
C LEU A 136 -6.34 -0.62 17.61
N CYS A 137 -5.59 -0.68 18.70
CA CYS A 137 -4.95 -1.92 19.15
C CYS A 137 -5.80 -2.60 20.16
N THR A 138 -6.63 -3.15 20.48
CA THR A 138 -7.41 -3.85 21.51
C THR A 138 -8.24 -2.96 22.45
N GLY A 139 -9.47 -3.37 22.66
CA GLY A 139 -10.39 -2.74 23.59
C GLY A 139 -10.76 -1.31 23.18
N VAL A 140 -11.32 -1.20 22.00
CA VAL A 140 -11.53 0.02 21.22
C VAL A 140 -12.75 0.78 21.70
N GLY A 141 -12.63 2.10 21.81
CA GLY A 141 -13.75 3.00 22.00
C GLY A 141 -14.37 3.47 20.69
N PRO A 142 -15.54 4.12 20.73
CA PRO A 142 -16.19 4.71 19.56
C PRO A 142 -15.42 5.93 19.03
N ASP A 143 -15.74 6.39 17.82
CA ASP A 143 -15.15 7.58 17.21
C ASP A 143 -15.34 8.85 18.05
N SER A 144 -16.46 8.93 18.74
CA SER A 144 -16.81 10.04 19.63
C SER A 144 -15.86 10.15 20.85
N TYR A 145 -15.40 9.03 21.38
CA TYR A 145 -14.39 9.00 22.45
C TYR A 145 -13.06 9.59 21.97
N TYR A 146 -12.57 9.17 20.79
CA TYR A 146 -11.31 9.64 20.23
C TYR A 146 -11.36 11.05 19.66
N LYS A 147 -12.53 11.70 19.64
CA LYS A 147 -12.75 13.01 18.97
C LYS A 147 -12.32 12.96 17.49
N SER A 148 -12.55 11.83 16.87
CA SER A 148 -12.05 11.56 15.53
C SER A 148 -12.61 12.52 14.49
N LYS A 149 -13.89 12.89 14.60
CA LYS A 149 -14.54 13.83 13.68
C LYS A 149 -13.93 15.24 13.77
N GLU A 150 -13.67 15.70 14.98
CA GLU A 150 -13.06 17.01 15.24
C GLU A 150 -11.63 17.06 14.70
N PHE A 151 -10.84 16.00 14.97
CA PHE A 151 -9.48 15.90 14.43
C PHE A 151 -9.45 15.84 12.91
N LEU A 152 -10.30 15.02 12.30
CA LEU A 152 -10.37 14.87 10.84
C LEU A 152 -10.90 16.13 10.16
N ALA A 153 -11.87 16.82 10.77
CA ALA A 153 -12.33 18.11 10.28
C ALA A 153 -11.20 19.14 10.26
N TRP A 154 -10.43 19.27 11.33
CA TRP A 154 -9.24 20.11 11.36
C TRP A 154 -8.19 19.65 10.34
N LEU A 155 -7.92 18.34 10.27
CA LEU A 155 -6.90 17.79 9.37
C LEU A 155 -7.15 18.18 7.90
N TYR A 156 -8.40 18.08 7.46
CA TYR A 156 -8.79 18.34 6.06
C TYR A 156 -9.12 19.81 5.76
N ASN A 157 -9.41 20.63 6.75
CA ASN A 157 -9.83 22.03 6.51
C ASN A 157 -8.79 23.08 6.92
N GLU A 158 -7.99 22.79 7.95
CA GLU A 158 -7.15 23.80 8.60
C GLU A 158 -5.67 23.42 8.70
N SER A 159 -5.35 22.11 8.67
CA SER A 159 -3.98 21.64 8.89
C SER A 159 -3.01 22.13 7.80
N PRO A 160 -1.69 22.15 8.08
CA PRO A 160 -0.69 22.49 7.06
C PRO A 160 -0.62 21.51 5.89
N VAL A 161 -1.26 20.35 6.00
CA VAL A 161 -1.27 19.30 4.97
C VAL A 161 -2.64 19.06 4.33
N LYS A 162 -3.61 19.92 4.60
CA LYS A 162 -5.01 19.78 4.15
C LYS A 162 -5.20 19.51 2.67
N GLU A 163 -4.30 19.99 1.81
CA GLU A 163 -4.39 19.83 0.36
C GLU A 163 -3.83 18.48 -0.14
N THR A 164 -3.08 17.75 0.71
CA THR A 164 -2.35 16.55 0.28
C THR A 164 -2.59 15.32 1.16
N VAL A 165 -3.06 15.52 2.39
CA VAL A 165 -3.19 14.43 3.36
C VAL A 165 -4.36 13.51 3.05
N VAL A 166 -4.16 12.22 3.30
CA VAL A 166 -5.23 11.21 3.33
C VAL A 166 -5.13 10.36 4.60
N THR A 167 -6.25 9.77 4.99
CA THR A 167 -6.33 8.89 6.16
C THR A 167 -7.07 7.60 5.84
N ASN A 168 -6.78 6.55 6.62
CA ASN A 168 -7.54 5.30 6.61
C ASN A 168 -8.85 5.41 7.40
N ASP A 169 -9.48 4.27 7.70
CA ASP A 169 -10.78 4.14 8.37
C ASP A 169 -10.72 3.69 9.83
N ARG A 170 -9.53 3.66 10.46
CA ARG A 170 -9.35 3.16 11.83
C ARG A 170 -9.40 4.29 12.87
N TRP A 171 -10.53 4.98 12.95
CA TRP A 171 -10.72 6.17 13.81
C TRP A 171 -11.70 5.96 14.98
N GLY A 172 -12.20 4.76 15.17
CA GLY A 172 -13.15 4.32 16.18
C GLY A 172 -13.67 2.95 15.83
N GLU A 173 -14.23 2.21 16.78
CA GLU A 173 -14.78 0.87 16.55
C GLU A 173 -15.84 0.86 15.44
N ASP A 174 -16.62 1.92 15.36
CA ASP A 174 -17.72 2.10 14.41
C ASP A 174 -17.29 2.61 13.02
N CYS A 175 -16.01 2.94 12.84
CA CYS A 175 -15.48 3.50 11.58
C CYS A 175 -14.99 2.44 10.59
N PHE A 176 -14.58 1.27 11.03
CA PHE A 176 -13.99 0.23 10.18
C PHE A 176 -14.89 -0.13 8.99
N CYS A 177 -14.34 -0.09 7.79
CA CYS A 177 -15.03 -0.34 6.52
C CYS A 177 -16.25 0.57 6.25
N LYS A 178 -16.35 1.72 6.92
CA LYS A 178 -17.49 2.65 6.79
C LYS A 178 -17.07 4.08 6.58
N HIS A 179 -16.12 4.59 7.38
CA HIS A 179 -15.77 5.99 7.43
C HIS A 179 -14.26 6.20 7.39
N GLY A 180 -13.77 6.82 6.33
CA GLY A 180 -12.35 7.12 6.14
C GLY A 180 -12.08 7.60 4.72
N GLY A 181 -10.91 8.15 4.47
CA GLY A 181 -10.46 8.50 3.12
C GLY A 181 -10.29 7.26 2.24
N TYR A 182 -9.87 6.15 2.83
CA TYR A 182 -9.86 4.82 2.24
C TYR A 182 -10.09 3.76 3.32
N HIS A 183 -10.52 2.57 2.89
CA HIS A 183 -10.82 1.48 3.80
C HIS A 183 -9.64 0.52 3.94
N THR A 184 -9.23 0.26 5.16
CA THR A 184 -8.32 -0.85 5.50
C THR A 184 -9.09 -2.04 6.07
N CYS A 185 -10.30 -1.81 6.55
CA CYS A 185 -11.21 -2.80 7.16
C CYS A 185 -10.53 -3.64 8.25
N THR A 186 -9.84 -4.68 7.85
CA THR A 186 -9.03 -5.56 8.70
C THR A 186 -7.62 -5.67 8.12
N ASP A 187 -6.69 -6.17 8.93
CA ASP A 187 -5.36 -6.52 8.41
C ASP A 187 -5.47 -7.55 7.30
N GLN A 188 -4.63 -7.42 6.28
CA GLN A 188 -4.59 -8.28 5.11
C GLN A 188 -5.91 -8.34 4.32
N TYR A 189 -6.71 -7.27 4.39
CA TYR A 189 -7.95 -7.17 3.64
C TYR A 189 -7.68 -7.24 2.13
N ASN A 190 -8.13 -8.32 1.49
CA ASN A 190 -8.03 -8.52 0.05
C ASN A 190 -9.29 -9.24 -0.45
N PRO A 191 -10.35 -8.52 -0.80
CA PRO A 191 -11.65 -9.10 -1.15
C PRO A 191 -11.65 -9.86 -2.48
N GLY A 192 -10.64 -9.68 -3.35
CA GLY A 192 -10.54 -10.37 -4.64
C GLY A 192 -11.60 -9.98 -5.67
N VAL A 193 -12.36 -8.92 -5.39
CA VAL A 193 -13.39 -8.32 -6.25
C VAL A 193 -13.33 -6.81 -6.16
N LEU A 194 -13.75 -6.13 -7.25
CA LEU A 194 -13.77 -4.67 -7.29
C LEU A 194 -14.62 -4.10 -6.16
N GLN A 195 -14.06 -3.11 -5.46
CA GLN A 195 -14.75 -2.41 -4.40
C GLN A 195 -15.26 -1.05 -4.89
N ASN A 196 -16.39 -0.60 -4.35
CA ASN A 196 -16.96 0.71 -4.67
C ASN A 196 -16.23 1.87 -3.98
N HIS A 197 -15.47 1.59 -2.93
CA HIS A 197 -14.67 2.54 -2.17
C HIS A 197 -13.19 2.24 -2.33
N LYS A 198 -12.34 3.26 -2.25
CA LYS A 198 -10.88 3.07 -2.22
C LYS A 198 -10.49 2.27 -0.97
N TRP A 199 -9.55 1.35 -1.14
CA TRP A 199 -9.13 0.46 -0.07
C TRP A 199 -7.64 0.13 -0.15
N GLU A 200 -7.12 -0.36 0.95
CA GLU A 200 -5.72 -0.75 1.09
C GLU A 200 -5.62 -2.16 1.64
N ASN A 201 -4.81 -2.98 1.00
CA ASN A 201 -4.35 -4.25 1.55
C ASN A 201 -3.11 -3.99 2.39
N CYS A 202 -3.28 -3.92 3.69
CA CYS A 202 -2.20 -3.78 4.65
C CYS A 202 -1.67 -5.18 5.01
N MET A 203 -0.49 -5.54 4.51
CA MET A 203 0.10 -6.86 4.72
C MET A 203 1.57 -6.80 5.12
N MET A 204 2.10 -7.93 5.57
CA MET A 204 3.47 -8.08 6.05
C MET A 204 4.21 -9.20 5.30
N ILE A 205 5.54 -9.08 5.22
CA ILE A 205 6.38 -10.16 4.64
C ILE A 205 6.47 -11.36 5.59
N ASP A 206 6.54 -11.13 6.90
CA ASP A 206 6.46 -12.20 7.90
C ASP A 206 4.99 -12.58 8.14
N ARG A 207 4.60 -13.83 7.85
CA ARG A 207 3.20 -14.30 7.98
C ARG A 207 2.65 -14.25 9.40
N ASN A 208 3.53 -14.17 10.40
CA ASN A 208 3.17 -14.34 11.80
C ASN A 208 3.37 -13.08 12.66
N ALA A 209 3.99 -12.03 12.12
CA ALA A 209 4.25 -10.82 12.91
C ALA A 209 4.49 -9.58 12.06
N TRP A 210 3.96 -8.46 12.51
CA TRP A 210 4.24 -7.13 11.98
C TRP A 210 5.66 -6.68 12.33
N GLY A 211 6.09 -6.94 13.56
CA GLY A 211 7.44 -6.62 14.03
C GLY A 211 8.48 -7.68 13.68
N TYR A 212 9.74 -7.33 13.77
CA TYR A 212 10.86 -8.24 13.53
C TYR A 212 10.88 -9.41 14.53
N ARG A 213 10.97 -10.62 14.00
CA ARG A 213 11.21 -11.85 14.77
C ARG A 213 12.58 -12.44 14.44
N ARG A 214 13.48 -12.46 15.41
CA ARG A 214 14.81 -13.06 15.24
C ARG A 214 14.77 -14.56 14.93
N THR A 215 13.72 -15.24 15.37
CA THR A 215 13.52 -16.69 15.23
C THR A 215 12.67 -17.08 14.02
N ALA A 216 12.29 -16.12 13.16
CA ALA A 216 11.50 -16.40 11.96
C ALA A 216 12.27 -17.34 11.03
N ARG A 217 11.57 -18.35 10.51
CA ARG A 217 12.10 -19.29 9.52
C ARG A 217 11.76 -18.79 8.12
N LEU A 218 12.56 -19.14 7.12
CA LEU A 218 12.32 -18.73 5.74
C LEU A 218 10.93 -19.16 5.22
N SER A 219 10.45 -20.34 5.64
CA SER A 219 9.11 -20.85 5.29
C SER A 219 7.95 -20.03 5.87
N GLU A 220 8.22 -19.20 6.89
CA GLU A 220 7.24 -18.33 7.52
C GLU A 220 7.16 -16.96 6.84
N LEU A 221 8.02 -16.73 5.85
CA LEU A 221 8.07 -15.46 5.10
C LEU A 221 7.41 -15.63 3.73
N LEU A 222 6.77 -14.58 3.24
CA LEU A 222 6.23 -14.57 1.89
C LEU A 222 7.35 -14.67 0.86
N THR A 223 7.12 -15.49 -0.15
CA THR A 223 7.92 -15.51 -1.36
C THR A 223 7.63 -14.26 -2.18
N ILE A 224 8.55 -13.91 -3.08
CA ILE A 224 8.31 -12.79 -4.01
C ILE A 224 7.10 -13.06 -4.93
N HIS A 225 6.88 -14.30 -5.35
CA HIS A 225 5.72 -14.68 -6.15
C HIS A 225 4.40 -14.42 -5.41
N GLU A 226 4.33 -14.73 -4.12
CA GLU A 226 3.15 -14.44 -3.29
C GLU A 226 2.93 -12.94 -3.10
N ILE A 227 4.01 -12.16 -2.94
CA ILE A 227 3.92 -10.70 -2.86
C ILE A 227 3.35 -10.13 -4.15
N ILE A 228 3.87 -10.54 -5.32
CA ILE A 228 3.38 -10.09 -6.63
C ILE A 228 1.92 -10.55 -6.85
N SER A 229 1.58 -11.77 -6.45
CA SER A 229 0.21 -12.30 -6.58
C SER A 229 -0.79 -11.48 -5.77
N ASN A 230 -0.48 -11.18 -4.51
CA ASN A 230 -1.29 -10.32 -3.66
C ASN A 230 -1.39 -8.89 -4.25
N PHE A 231 -0.28 -8.37 -4.74
CA PHE A 231 -0.25 -7.05 -5.36
C PHE A 231 -1.13 -6.99 -6.62
N ALA A 232 -1.01 -7.96 -7.52
CA ALA A 232 -1.81 -8.03 -8.75
C ALA A 232 -3.31 -8.07 -8.45
N SER A 233 -3.74 -8.94 -7.53
CA SER A 233 -5.15 -9.00 -7.11
C SER A 233 -5.63 -7.70 -6.48
N THR A 234 -4.79 -7.08 -5.65
CA THR A 234 -5.11 -5.83 -4.97
C THR A 234 -5.36 -4.69 -5.96
N ILE A 235 -4.41 -4.43 -6.88
CA ILE A 235 -4.53 -3.32 -7.83
C ILE A 235 -5.63 -3.55 -8.87
N SER A 236 -5.82 -4.79 -9.31
CA SER A 236 -6.89 -5.13 -10.25
C SER A 236 -8.28 -4.92 -9.66
N CYS A 237 -8.42 -5.02 -8.34
CA CYS A 237 -9.65 -4.78 -7.60
C CYS A 237 -9.78 -3.36 -7.02
N GLY A 238 -8.93 -2.43 -7.45
CA GLY A 238 -9.01 -1.02 -7.06
C GLY A 238 -8.37 -0.67 -5.72
N GLY A 239 -7.55 -1.57 -5.17
CA GLY A 239 -6.84 -1.35 -3.92
C GLY A 239 -5.40 -0.88 -4.09
N ASN A 240 -4.80 -0.47 -2.97
CA ASN A 240 -3.37 -0.23 -2.82
C ASN A 240 -2.75 -1.27 -1.91
N LEU A 241 -1.48 -1.58 -2.11
CA LEU A 241 -0.72 -2.46 -1.24
C LEU A 241 0.15 -1.66 -0.28
N LEU A 242 -0.04 -1.87 1.02
CA LEU A 242 0.89 -1.50 2.06
C LEU A 242 1.67 -2.76 2.46
N LEU A 243 2.96 -2.81 2.13
CA LEU A 243 3.82 -3.95 2.44
C LEU A 243 4.74 -3.63 3.61
N ASN A 244 4.48 -4.27 4.74
CA ASN A 244 5.18 -4.04 5.97
C ASN A 244 6.46 -4.85 6.09
N ILE A 245 7.49 -4.22 6.64
CA ILE A 245 8.75 -4.85 7.07
C ILE A 245 9.06 -4.50 8.51
N GLY A 246 9.56 -5.46 9.30
CA GLY A 246 10.00 -5.26 10.68
C GLY A 246 11.51 -5.05 10.75
N PRO A 247 12.00 -3.86 11.12
CA PRO A 247 13.42 -3.64 11.36
C PRO A 247 13.88 -4.30 12.67
N THR A 248 15.15 -4.58 12.77
CA THR A 248 15.78 -5.02 14.02
C THR A 248 15.77 -3.89 15.05
N LYS A 249 16.05 -4.24 16.32
CA LYS A 249 16.23 -3.23 17.41
C LYS A 249 17.32 -2.18 17.13
N ASP A 250 18.26 -2.51 16.23
CA ASP A 250 19.34 -1.60 15.82
C ASP A 250 18.95 -0.80 14.56
N GLY A 251 17.69 -0.88 14.12
CA GLY A 251 17.14 -0.17 12.98
C GLY A 251 17.60 -0.71 11.61
N LYS A 252 18.01 -1.97 11.53
CA LYS A 252 18.46 -2.59 10.28
C LYS A 252 17.32 -3.39 9.64
N ILE A 253 17.18 -3.29 8.33
CA ILE A 253 16.38 -4.20 7.52
C ILE A 253 17.20 -5.46 7.30
N VAL A 254 16.68 -6.61 7.70
CA VAL A 254 17.39 -7.88 7.53
C VAL A 254 17.48 -8.27 6.06
N PRO A 255 18.55 -9.01 5.65
CA PRO A 255 18.83 -9.31 4.25
C PRO A 255 17.65 -9.92 3.49
N ILE A 256 16.87 -10.80 4.11
CA ILE A 256 15.75 -11.45 3.44
C ILE A 256 14.61 -10.45 3.12
N PHE A 257 14.33 -9.47 3.98
CA PHE A 257 13.35 -8.44 3.68
C PHE A 257 13.86 -7.50 2.59
N GLU A 258 15.13 -7.11 2.66
CA GLU A 258 15.79 -6.33 1.62
C GLU A 258 15.74 -7.05 0.27
N GLU A 259 16.03 -8.35 0.24
CA GLU A 259 15.94 -9.15 -0.98
C GLU A 259 14.54 -9.13 -1.57
N ARG A 260 13.49 -9.38 -0.77
CA ARG A 260 12.10 -9.35 -1.25
C ARG A 260 11.70 -7.98 -1.82
N LEU A 261 12.10 -6.91 -1.15
CA LEU A 261 11.84 -5.55 -1.65
C LEU A 261 12.58 -5.25 -2.96
N ARG A 262 13.84 -5.67 -3.08
CA ARG A 262 14.63 -5.50 -4.31
C ARG A 262 14.09 -6.35 -5.46
N GLN A 263 13.69 -7.58 -5.21
CA GLN A 263 13.02 -8.44 -6.17
C GLN A 263 11.73 -7.81 -6.67
N PHE A 264 10.90 -7.30 -5.76
CA PHE A 264 9.67 -6.61 -6.12
C PHE A 264 9.97 -5.34 -6.93
N GLY A 265 10.95 -4.56 -6.52
CA GLY A 265 11.41 -3.37 -7.26
C GLY A 265 11.93 -3.69 -8.66
N SER A 266 12.68 -4.79 -8.84
CA SER A 266 13.15 -5.22 -10.15
C SER A 266 12.00 -5.63 -11.09
N TRP A 267 11.00 -6.33 -10.55
CA TRP A 267 9.80 -6.67 -11.29
C TRP A 267 9.00 -5.42 -11.70
N LEU A 268 8.83 -4.46 -10.79
CA LEU A 268 8.17 -3.18 -11.05
C LEU A 268 8.91 -2.34 -12.10
N LYS A 269 10.23 -2.42 -12.16
CA LYS A 269 11.03 -1.71 -13.17
C LYS A 269 10.69 -2.14 -14.59
N VAL A 270 10.36 -3.41 -14.81
CA VAL A 270 9.94 -3.94 -16.11
C VAL A 270 8.46 -3.72 -16.35
N ASN A 271 7.64 -4.00 -15.34
CA ASN A 271 6.18 -4.11 -15.47
C ASN A 271 5.42 -2.87 -14.98
N GLY A 272 6.13 -1.83 -14.54
CA GLY A 272 5.53 -0.62 -13.95
C GLY A 272 4.56 0.11 -14.86
N GLU A 273 4.68 -0.01 -16.19
CA GLU A 273 3.72 0.55 -17.13
C GLU A 273 2.31 0.04 -16.86
N GLY A 274 2.14 -1.27 -16.64
CA GLY A 274 0.84 -1.88 -16.34
C GLY A 274 0.36 -1.66 -14.90
N VAL A 275 1.18 -1.05 -14.04
CA VAL A 275 0.92 -0.87 -12.61
C VAL A 275 0.68 0.58 -12.25
N TYR A 276 1.67 1.44 -12.53
CA TYR A 276 1.61 2.85 -12.14
C TYR A 276 0.61 3.62 -13.00
N ASN A 277 -0.21 4.45 -12.35
CA ASN A 277 -1.27 5.20 -13.02
C ASN A 277 -2.29 4.30 -13.75
N SER A 278 -2.44 3.06 -13.32
CA SER A 278 -3.45 2.14 -13.83
C SER A 278 -4.74 2.22 -13.02
N THR A 279 -5.81 1.74 -13.60
CA THR A 279 -7.13 1.62 -12.96
C THR A 279 -7.65 0.19 -13.15
N PRO A 280 -8.63 -0.28 -12.36
CA PRO A 280 -9.32 -1.52 -12.66
C PRO A 280 -9.92 -1.48 -14.07
N TRP A 281 -9.78 -2.57 -14.78
CA TRP A 281 -10.50 -2.78 -16.04
C TRP A 281 -11.93 -3.27 -15.76
N SER A 282 -12.76 -3.41 -16.80
CA SER A 282 -14.13 -3.95 -16.69
C SER A 282 -14.17 -5.37 -16.13
N TYR A 283 -13.10 -6.13 -16.31
CA TYR A 283 -12.90 -7.47 -15.76
C TYR A 283 -11.63 -7.46 -14.89
N GLN A 284 -11.70 -8.00 -13.67
CA GLN A 284 -10.56 -8.01 -12.76
C GLN A 284 -9.62 -9.19 -12.99
N LYS A 285 -10.17 -10.34 -13.42
CA LYS A 285 -9.39 -11.57 -13.61
C LYS A 285 -9.96 -12.49 -14.66
N GLU A 286 -9.15 -13.43 -15.14
CA GLU A 286 -9.60 -14.60 -15.91
C GLU A 286 -10.14 -15.72 -14.99
N ASN A 287 -10.89 -16.64 -15.59
CA ASN A 287 -11.33 -17.86 -14.93
C ASN A 287 -10.33 -18.98 -15.24
N GLY A 288 -9.86 -19.68 -14.21
CA GLY A 288 -8.96 -20.82 -14.38
C GLY A 288 -7.47 -20.48 -14.52
N PRO A 289 -6.62 -21.49 -14.69
CA PRO A 289 -5.18 -21.33 -14.89
C PRO A 289 -4.81 -20.98 -16.36
N PRO A 290 -3.72 -20.17 -16.55
CA PRO A 290 -2.93 -19.52 -15.50
C PRO A 290 -3.73 -18.41 -14.82
N LEU A 291 -3.43 -18.13 -13.55
CA LEU A 291 -4.08 -17.03 -12.84
C LEU A 291 -3.63 -15.69 -13.44
N ILE A 292 -4.60 -14.92 -13.92
CA ILE A 292 -4.37 -13.64 -14.60
C ILE A 292 -5.24 -12.57 -13.96
N TRP A 293 -4.63 -11.43 -13.66
CA TRP A 293 -5.29 -10.23 -13.17
C TRP A 293 -5.16 -9.10 -14.18
N TYR A 294 -6.15 -8.22 -14.24
CA TYR A 294 -6.19 -7.14 -15.21
C TYR A 294 -6.12 -5.76 -14.58
N THR A 295 -5.39 -4.89 -15.26
CA THR A 295 -5.44 -3.44 -15.06
C THR A 295 -5.62 -2.74 -16.39
N MET A 296 -5.98 -1.46 -16.39
CA MET A 296 -6.04 -0.66 -17.60
C MET A 296 -5.43 0.72 -17.40
N LYS A 297 -5.10 1.36 -18.51
CA LYS A 297 -4.59 2.73 -18.55
C LYS A 297 -5.11 3.45 -19.78
N LYS A 298 -5.52 4.70 -19.61
CA LYS A 298 -5.80 5.57 -20.76
C LYS A 298 -4.50 6.19 -21.23
N THR A 299 -4.18 6.02 -22.51
CA THR A 299 -3.02 6.59 -23.18
C THR A 299 -3.48 7.62 -24.21
N GLN A 300 -2.66 8.63 -24.48
CA GLN A 300 -3.01 9.68 -25.44
C GLN A 300 -3.03 9.14 -26.88
N ASP A 301 -2.10 8.26 -27.22
CA ASP A 301 -1.88 7.80 -28.59
C ASP A 301 -2.58 6.49 -28.93
N GLU A 302 -2.78 5.61 -27.94
CA GLU A 302 -3.29 4.25 -28.13
C GLU A 302 -4.70 4.04 -27.54
N GLY A 303 -5.34 5.10 -27.00
CA GLY A 303 -6.63 4.99 -26.34
C GLY A 303 -6.52 4.24 -25.01
N THR A 304 -7.28 3.16 -24.83
CA THR A 304 -7.21 2.30 -23.66
C THR A 304 -6.21 1.17 -23.88
N ALA A 305 -5.20 1.07 -23.03
CA ALA A 305 -4.32 -0.08 -22.93
C ALA A 305 -4.79 -0.97 -21.75
N VAL A 306 -4.96 -2.25 -21.98
CA VAL A 306 -5.29 -3.27 -20.98
C VAL A 306 -4.08 -4.14 -20.74
N TYR A 307 -3.80 -4.42 -19.48
CA TYR A 307 -2.64 -5.19 -19.02
C TYR A 307 -3.11 -6.46 -18.33
N ALA A 308 -2.65 -7.62 -18.81
CA ALA A 308 -2.90 -8.92 -18.23
C ALA A 308 -1.66 -9.37 -17.43
N ILE A 309 -1.75 -9.37 -16.12
CA ILE A 309 -0.69 -9.80 -15.20
C ILE A 309 -0.80 -11.31 -15.02
N MET A 310 0.03 -12.06 -15.72
CA MET A 310 0.08 -13.51 -15.70
C MET A 310 1.01 -14.00 -14.59
N LEU A 311 0.48 -14.74 -13.62
CA LEU A 311 1.20 -15.18 -12.42
C LEU A 311 1.91 -16.54 -12.56
N SER A 312 1.68 -17.25 -13.66
CA SER A 312 2.41 -18.50 -13.97
C SER A 312 2.54 -18.67 -15.48
N TRP A 313 3.68 -19.18 -15.91
CA TRP A 313 3.92 -19.46 -17.33
C TRP A 313 3.04 -20.61 -17.82
N PRO A 314 2.37 -20.52 -18.95
CA PRO A 314 1.49 -21.58 -19.45
C PRO A 314 2.29 -22.80 -19.91
N ALA A 315 1.81 -23.99 -19.58
CA ALA A 315 2.51 -25.23 -19.86
C ALA A 315 2.53 -25.60 -21.37
N ASN A 316 1.57 -25.10 -22.15
CA ASN A 316 1.37 -25.50 -23.55
C ASN A 316 1.74 -24.42 -24.56
N SER A 317 2.55 -23.44 -24.19
CA SER A 317 2.97 -22.32 -25.06
C SER A 317 1.81 -21.51 -25.68
N VAL A 318 0.60 -21.61 -25.15
CA VAL A 318 -0.57 -20.83 -25.55
C VAL A 318 -1.19 -20.20 -24.32
N LEU A 319 -1.36 -18.88 -24.39
CA LEU A 319 -2.09 -18.12 -23.39
C LEU A 319 -3.43 -17.69 -23.97
N THR A 320 -4.52 -18.18 -23.40
CA THR A 320 -5.87 -17.77 -23.80
C THR A 320 -6.43 -16.78 -22.79
N LEU A 321 -6.78 -15.60 -23.28
CA LEU A 321 -7.48 -14.55 -22.55
C LEU A 321 -8.92 -14.50 -23.05
N GLU A 322 -9.90 -14.82 -22.21
CA GLU A 322 -11.31 -14.90 -22.61
C GLU A 322 -12.02 -13.54 -22.59
N LYS A 323 -11.53 -12.60 -21.79
CA LYS A 323 -12.23 -11.32 -21.55
C LYS A 323 -11.99 -10.26 -22.60
N PRO A 324 -10.77 -10.07 -23.19
CA PRO A 324 -10.54 -9.06 -24.19
C PRO A 324 -11.29 -9.40 -25.49
N ILE A 325 -11.84 -8.39 -26.16
CA ILE A 325 -12.46 -8.53 -27.48
C ILE A 325 -11.54 -7.85 -28.50
N ALA A 326 -10.99 -8.64 -29.40
CA ALA A 326 -10.07 -8.13 -30.42
C ALA A 326 -10.78 -7.26 -31.46
N ALA A 327 -10.09 -6.23 -31.95
CA ALA A 327 -10.42 -5.43 -33.14
C ALA A 327 -9.41 -5.68 -34.24
N PRO A 328 -9.66 -5.27 -35.47
CA PRO A 328 -8.70 -5.47 -36.58
C PRO A 328 -7.32 -4.83 -36.40
N ASN A 329 -7.26 -3.78 -35.60
CA ASN A 329 -6.02 -3.04 -35.25
C ASN A 329 -5.46 -3.37 -33.87
N THR A 330 -5.98 -4.37 -33.18
CA THR A 330 -5.46 -4.80 -31.89
C THR A 330 -3.97 -5.14 -31.98
N LYS A 331 -3.22 -4.67 -30.99
CA LYS A 331 -1.80 -4.99 -30.81
C LYS A 331 -1.61 -5.69 -29.48
N VAL A 332 -0.77 -6.71 -29.47
CA VAL A 332 -0.39 -7.47 -28.29
C VAL A 332 1.12 -7.44 -28.15
N SER A 333 1.61 -7.17 -26.96
CA SER A 333 3.03 -7.20 -26.62
C SER A 333 3.23 -7.69 -25.19
N MET A 334 4.44 -8.08 -24.84
CA MET A 334 4.82 -8.41 -23.46
C MET A 334 5.79 -7.34 -22.95
N LEU A 335 5.55 -6.81 -21.76
CA LEU A 335 6.42 -5.76 -21.22
C LEU A 335 7.84 -6.29 -21.02
N GLY A 336 8.83 -5.50 -21.45
CA GLY A 336 10.25 -5.87 -21.41
C GLY A 336 10.70 -6.85 -22.51
N TYR A 337 9.83 -7.26 -23.42
CA TYR A 337 10.16 -8.09 -24.58
C TYR A 337 9.95 -7.30 -25.87
N SER A 338 10.97 -7.25 -26.72
CA SER A 338 11.00 -6.37 -27.91
C SER A 338 10.54 -7.04 -29.20
N GLU A 339 10.46 -8.37 -29.23
CA GLU A 339 10.07 -9.10 -30.43
C GLU A 339 8.55 -9.12 -30.62
N ASN A 340 8.12 -9.35 -31.85
CA ASN A 340 6.71 -9.48 -32.16
C ASN A 340 6.08 -10.68 -31.45
N ILE A 341 4.82 -10.53 -31.09
CA ILE A 341 4.01 -11.56 -30.45
C ILE A 341 2.95 -12.03 -31.44
N ASP A 342 2.96 -13.33 -31.74
CA ASP A 342 1.93 -13.96 -32.56
C ASP A 342 0.67 -14.20 -31.71
N TRP A 343 -0.47 -13.73 -32.20
CA TRP A 343 -1.76 -13.92 -31.57
C TRP A 343 -2.89 -14.03 -32.60
N VAL A 344 -3.99 -14.62 -32.18
CA VAL A 344 -5.23 -14.74 -32.98
C VAL A 344 -6.44 -14.36 -32.14
N SER A 345 -7.47 -13.81 -32.75
CA SER A 345 -8.74 -13.61 -32.05
C SER A 345 -9.45 -14.95 -31.88
N GLY A 346 -10.12 -15.07 -30.72
CA GLY A 346 -10.94 -16.23 -30.43
C GLY A 346 -12.21 -16.29 -31.32
N PRO A 347 -13.00 -17.37 -31.19
CA PRO A 347 -14.23 -17.55 -31.98
C PRO A 347 -15.16 -16.35 -31.86
N SER A 348 -15.69 -15.88 -33.00
CA SER A 348 -16.55 -14.68 -33.07
C SER A 348 -15.94 -13.39 -32.50
N GLY A 349 -14.60 -13.25 -32.54
CA GLY A 349 -13.87 -12.09 -32.01
C GLY A 349 -13.74 -12.05 -30.48
N LYS A 350 -14.31 -13.01 -29.76
CA LYS A 350 -14.24 -13.06 -28.29
C LYS A 350 -12.97 -13.77 -27.84
N GLY A 351 -12.25 -13.11 -26.96
CA GLY A 351 -10.97 -13.61 -26.46
C GLY A 351 -9.80 -13.36 -27.41
N ILE A 352 -8.60 -13.57 -26.87
CA ILE A 352 -7.33 -13.48 -27.59
C ILE A 352 -6.49 -14.69 -27.19
N SER A 353 -6.02 -15.45 -28.19
CA SER A 353 -5.06 -16.52 -27.98
C SER A 353 -3.67 -16.08 -28.42
N ILE A 354 -2.74 -16.07 -27.50
CA ILE A 354 -1.35 -15.61 -27.69
C ILE A 354 -0.45 -16.83 -27.77
N THR A 355 0.35 -16.91 -28.83
CA THR A 355 1.45 -17.87 -28.91
C THR A 355 2.58 -17.34 -28.04
N VAL A 356 2.79 -18.00 -26.90
CA VAL A 356 3.82 -17.57 -25.96
C VAL A 356 5.20 -17.92 -26.52
N PRO A 357 6.09 -16.94 -26.71
CA PRO A 357 7.37 -17.16 -27.35
C PRO A 357 8.30 -18.07 -26.52
N VAL A 358 9.13 -18.85 -27.17
CA VAL A 358 10.20 -19.61 -26.52
C VAL A 358 11.36 -18.65 -26.24
N ILE A 359 11.51 -18.25 -24.98
CA ILE A 359 12.53 -17.30 -24.56
C ILE A 359 13.60 -18.04 -23.74
N PRO A 360 14.88 -17.98 -24.11
CA PRO A 360 15.96 -18.49 -23.25
C PRO A 360 15.92 -17.82 -21.87
N THR A 361 16.16 -18.59 -20.83
CA THR A 361 16.06 -18.11 -19.42
C THR A 361 16.86 -16.83 -19.18
N ASN A 362 18.06 -16.72 -19.77
CA ASN A 362 18.92 -15.54 -19.64
C ASN A 362 18.47 -14.33 -20.46
N LYS A 363 17.40 -14.46 -21.26
CA LYS A 363 16.77 -13.37 -22.03
C LYS A 363 15.36 -13.07 -21.56
N MET A 364 14.87 -13.75 -20.51
CA MET A 364 13.57 -13.43 -19.93
C MET A 364 13.57 -11.98 -19.41
N PRO A 365 12.54 -11.18 -19.73
CA PRO A 365 12.51 -9.77 -19.35
C PRO A 365 12.39 -9.58 -17.81
N CYS A 366 11.75 -10.52 -17.14
CA CYS A 366 11.58 -10.53 -15.70
C CYS A 366 11.27 -11.95 -15.21
N ASP A 367 11.23 -12.11 -13.88
CA ASP A 367 10.89 -13.35 -13.20
C ASP A 367 9.52 -13.24 -12.53
N TRP A 368 8.99 -14.37 -12.07
CA TRP A 368 7.83 -14.58 -11.17
C TRP A 368 6.45 -14.25 -11.76
N ALA A 369 6.30 -13.21 -12.59
CA ALA A 369 5.07 -12.86 -13.27
C ALA A 369 5.37 -12.00 -14.51
N TRP A 370 4.51 -12.07 -15.52
CA TRP A 370 4.72 -11.39 -16.81
C TRP A 370 3.49 -10.59 -17.17
N VAL A 371 3.68 -9.41 -17.76
CA VAL A 371 2.58 -8.51 -18.08
C VAL A 371 2.44 -8.40 -19.59
N TRP A 372 1.27 -8.76 -20.10
CA TRP A 372 0.86 -8.62 -21.48
C TRP A 372 0.07 -7.33 -21.66
N LYS A 373 0.49 -6.51 -22.59
CA LYS A 373 -0.18 -5.26 -22.97
C LYS A 373 -1.01 -5.49 -24.22
N MET A 374 -2.27 -5.07 -24.18
CA MET A 374 -3.19 -5.09 -25.30
C MET A 374 -3.71 -3.67 -25.55
N THR A 375 -3.64 -3.20 -26.78
CA THR A 375 -4.19 -1.91 -27.20
C THR A 375 -5.15 -2.08 -28.36
N PHE A 376 -6.04 -1.09 -28.54
CA PHE A 376 -7.09 -1.11 -29.57
C PHE A 376 -8.01 -2.34 -29.47
N ILE A 377 -8.35 -2.76 -28.28
CA ILE A 377 -9.41 -3.75 -28.04
C ILE A 377 -10.77 -3.05 -28.01
N GLN A 378 -11.87 -3.81 -28.18
CA GLN A 378 -13.23 -3.26 -28.30
C GLN A 378 -13.88 -2.97 -26.93
N ASN A 379 -13.44 -3.57 -25.84
CA ASN A 379 -14.05 -3.49 -24.52
C ASN A 379 -13.15 -2.99 -23.40
#